data_4f1ae426bfd2d6196ee0acfb27deefad
#
_entry.id   4f1ae426bfd2d6196ee0acfb27deefad
#
_cell.length_a   1.000
_cell.length_b   1.000
_cell.length_c   1.000
_cell.angle_alpha   90.00
_cell.angle_beta   90.00
_cell.angle_gamma   90.00
#
_symmetry.space_group_name_H-M   'P 1'
#
loop_
_entity.id
_entity.type
_entity.pdbx_description
1 polymer ?
#
loop_
_entity_poly.entity_id
_entity_poly.type
_entity_poly.pdbx_seq_one_letter_code
_entity_poly.pdbx_strand_id
1 'polypeptide(L)'
;MLCSRNLFLIVVFTPVLALGHTDISETIKALTKRIETKPTADLYYQRATEFRALQEKVHAIEDLESALKIEPHNRHALVALIQLYETDKNAKILISRYQKFAENKEEKFEAHYLLASYTAKLGLFEQASSQCDTLHLIRPNEDPALDLFHADLLLKLQRPKEAATILKKSLYRTKSIVVRNNWVDAALTAGQTKAVLPLIEKELSSSRFRSSWLIRRARASLILKRKEAAQADLREALVEIAPRINTERPDFTLIADRGLIHALMGNKTWAKNDLEILKKSGYSPNAYRLLSGALAEQ
;
A
#
# COMPACT_ATOMS: atom_id res chain seq x y z
N MET A 1 0.65 69.63 -8.08
CA MET A 1 1.75 69.20 -7.21
C MET A 1 1.17 68.31 -6.14
N LEU A 2 1.30 67.02 -6.26
CA LEU A 2 1.18 66.02 -5.14
C LEU A 2 1.80 64.74 -5.65
N CYS A 3 2.94 64.40 -5.03
CA CYS A 3 3.78 63.23 -5.29
C CYS A 3 3.16 62.00 -4.69
N SER A 4 2.81 61.00 -5.48
CA SER A 4 2.42 59.66 -4.97
C SER A 4 3.66 58.77 -4.87
N ARG A 5 4.04 58.43 -3.65
CA ARG A 5 5.11 57.45 -3.31
C ARG A 5 4.53 56.06 -3.49
N ASN A 6 5.01 55.37 -4.53
CA ASN A 6 4.76 53.93 -4.66
C ASN A 6 5.63 53.19 -3.63
N LEU A 7 4.98 52.53 -2.67
CA LEU A 7 5.59 51.65 -1.72
C LEU A 7 5.63 50.23 -2.36
N PHE A 8 6.81 49.82 -2.83
CA PHE A 8 7.05 48.44 -3.25
C PHE A 8 7.17 47.55 -2.02
N LEU A 9 6.14 46.73 -1.80
CA LEU A 9 6.16 45.67 -0.78
C LEU A 9 7.00 44.50 -1.34
N ILE A 10 8.25 44.38 -0.91
CA ILE A 10 9.07 43.21 -1.18
C ILE A 10 8.58 42.09 -0.26
N VAL A 11 7.80 41.16 -0.81
CA VAL A 11 7.47 39.89 -0.13
C VAL A 11 8.69 39.00 -0.21
N VAL A 12 9.43 38.90 0.88
CA VAL A 12 10.54 37.94 1.03
C VAL A 12 9.91 36.57 1.25
N PHE A 13 9.89 35.74 0.21
CA PHE A 13 9.59 34.32 0.33
C PHE A 13 10.74 33.63 1.06
N THR A 14 10.62 33.42 2.36
CA THR A 14 11.51 32.50 3.08
C THR A 14 11.05 31.07 2.80
N PRO A 15 11.95 30.16 2.34
CA PRO A 15 11.58 28.78 2.13
C PRO A 15 11.36 28.08 3.48
N VAL A 16 10.13 27.73 3.78
CA VAL A 16 9.69 26.99 5.00
C VAL A 16 10.24 25.54 5.03
N LEU A 17 10.94 25.09 4.00
CA LEU A 17 11.46 23.71 3.87
C LEU A 17 12.80 23.47 4.60
N ALA A 18 13.46 24.48 5.14
CA ALA A 18 14.77 24.32 5.79
C ALA A 18 14.71 24.03 7.30
N LEU A 19 13.58 24.25 7.94
CA LEU A 19 13.46 24.14 9.42
C LEU A 19 13.38 22.69 9.93
N GLY A 20 12.89 21.73 9.13
CA GLY A 20 12.81 20.32 9.55
C GLY A 20 14.17 19.60 9.57
N HIS A 21 15.06 19.88 8.64
CA HIS A 21 16.35 19.18 8.53
C HIS A 21 17.43 19.70 9.49
N THR A 22 17.38 20.96 9.88
CA THR A 22 18.30 21.53 10.90
C THR A 22 18.03 20.93 12.27
N ASP A 23 16.78 20.69 12.62
CA ASP A 23 16.37 20.08 13.90
C ASP A 23 16.81 18.61 13.99
N ILE A 24 16.63 17.81 12.93
CA ILE A 24 17.06 16.40 12.88
C ILE A 24 18.59 16.29 13.05
N SER A 25 19.39 17.12 12.38
CA SER A 25 20.85 17.10 12.49
C SER A 25 21.33 17.47 13.91
N GLU A 26 20.68 18.41 14.58
CA GLU A 26 20.97 18.77 15.96
C GLU A 26 20.57 17.64 16.93
N THR A 27 19.45 16.97 16.68
CA THR A 27 19.01 15.79 17.44
C THR A 27 20.04 14.67 17.34
N ILE A 28 20.55 14.37 16.14
CA ILE A 28 21.62 13.38 15.94
C ILE A 28 22.88 13.74 16.72
N LYS A 29 23.31 14.99 16.69
CA LYS A 29 24.50 15.45 17.46
C LYS A 29 24.28 15.28 18.98
N ALA A 30 23.11 15.66 19.47
CA ALA A 30 22.77 15.52 20.88
C ALA A 30 22.74 14.03 21.32
N LEU A 31 22.13 13.14 20.52
CA LEU A 31 22.12 11.70 20.77
C LEU A 31 23.54 11.13 20.73
N THR A 32 24.37 11.54 19.79
CA THR A 32 25.78 11.12 19.67
C THR A 32 26.55 11.43 20.96
N LYS A 33 26.46 12.67 21.47
CA LYS A 33 27.10 13.07 22.74
C LYS A 33 26.60 12.24 23.93
N ARG A 34 25.31 11.90 23.97
CA ARG A 34 24.76 11.04 25.04
C ARG A 34 25.26 9.60 24.93
N ILE A 35 25.38 9.07 23.71
CA ILE A 35 25.93 7.73 23.45
C ILE A 35 27.41 7.65 23.86
N GLU A 36 28.22 8.66 23.56
CA GLU A 36 29.61 8.74 23.98
C GLU A 36 29.76 8.73 25.50
N THR A 37 28.83 9.35 26.23
CA THR A 37 28.86 9.42 27.70
C THR A 37 28.35 8.11 28.34
N LYS A 38 27.20 7.60 27.86
CA LYS A 38 26.56 6.39 28.40
C LYS A 38 25.79 5.68 27.30
N PRO A 39 26.37 4.70 26.57
CA PRO A 39 25.71 3.98 25.50
C PRO A 39 24.57 3.10 26.05
N THR A 40 23.36 3.22 25.48
CA THR A 40 22.21 2.36 25.75
C THR A 40 21.53 1.95 24.45
N ALA A 41 20.83 0.81 24.46
CA ALA A 41 20.10 0.35 23.28
C ALA A 41 19.05 1.36 22.80
N ASP A 42 18.38 2.04 23.73
CA ASP A 42 17.39 3.07 23.43
C ASP A 42 17.99 4.28 22.71
N LEU A 43 19.17 4.77 23.15
CA LEU A 43 19.85 5.89 22.50
C LEU A 43 20.27 5.56 21.07
N TYR A 44 20.81 4.37 20.83
CA TYR A 44 21.12 3.90 19.49
C TYR A 44 19.87 3.77 18.63
N TYR A 45 18.79 3.20 19.17
CA TYR A 45 17.51 3.11 18.46
C TYR A 45 16.95 4.49 18.08
N GLN A 46 16.98 5.45 19.02
CA GLN A 46 16.55 6.83 18.74
C GLN A 46 17.37 7.45 17.60
N ARG A 47 18.72 7.35 17.65
CA ARG A 47 19.58 7.90 16.58
C ARG A 47 19.37 7.21 15.24
N ALA A 48 19.17 5.90 15.23
CA ALA A 48 18.81 5.15 14.04
C ALA A 48 17.49 5.64 13.41
N THR A 49 16.53 6.06 14.24
CA THR A 49 15.25 6.60 13.76
C THR A 49 15.45 7.92 13.01
N GLU A 50 16.34 8.80 13.53
CA GLU A 50 16.69 10.05 12.86
C GLU A 50 17.44 9.79 11.54
N PHE A 51 18.39 8.85 11.51
CA PHE A 51 19.08 8.45 10.28
C PHE A 51 18.11 7.87 9.23
N ARG A 52 17.10 7.13 9.66
CA ARG A 52 16.04 6.64 8.74
C ARG A 52 15.23 7.79 8.14
N ALA A 53 14.91 8.81 8.92
CA ALA A 53 14.21 10.01 8.44
C ALA A 53 15.03 10.77 7.38
N LEU A 54 16.37 10.78 7.50
CA LEU A 54 17.30 11.32 6.51
C LEU A 54 17.62 10.36 5.35
N GLN A 55 17.03 9.16 5.33
CA GLN A 55 17.33 8.09 4.37
C GLN A 55 18.77 7.57 4.43
N GLU A 56 19.48 7.82 5.51
CA GLU A 56 20.86 7.35 5.76
C GLU A 56 20.83 5.90 6.26
N LYS A 57 20.50 4.98 5.36
CA LYS A 57 20.25 3.56 5.66
C LYS A 57 21.45 2.88 6.35
N VAL A 58 22.68 3.18 5.95
CA VAL A 58 23.89 2.54 6.51
C VAL A 58 24.06 2.88 7.99
N HIS A 59 24.04 4.16 8.34
CA HIS A 59 24.16 4.61 9.73
C HIS A 59 23.01 4.08 10.61
N ALA A 60 21.78 4.02 10.06
CA ALA A 60 20.66 3.45 10.79
C ALA A 60 20.88 1.96 11.10
N ILE A 61 21.43 1.17 10.17
CA ILE A 61 21.74 -0.25 10.38
C ILE A 61 22.82 -0.40 11.46
N GLU A 62 23.91 0.36 11.40
CA GLU A 62 25.01 0.31 12.38
C GLU A 62 24.51 0.58 13.81
N ASP A 63 23.65 1.58 13.97
CA ASP A 63 23.06 1.92 15.24
C ASP A 63 22.11 0.83 15.76
N LEU A 64 21.24 0.29 14.90
CA LEU A 64 20.34 -0.80 15.29
C LEU A 64 21.10 -2.08 15.68
N GLU A 65 22.17 -2.40 14.97
CA GLU A 65 23.06 -3.51 15.33
C GLU A 65 23.75 -3.25 16.68
N SER A 66 24.16 -2.01 16.95
CA SER A 66 24.75 -1.61 18.24
C SER A 66 23.73 -1.71 19.38
N ALA A 67 22.47 -1.31 19.13
CA ALA A 67 21.38 -1.52 20.08
C ALA A 67 21.19 -3.00 20.41
N LEU A 68 21.21 -3.89 19.40
CA LEU A 68 21.05 -5.34 19.58
C LEU A 68 22.27 -6.03 20.21
N LYS A 69 23.46 -5.43 20.18
CA LYS A 69 24.63 -5.90 20.97
C LYS A 69 24.44 -5.66 22.45
N ILE A 70 23.80 -4.54 22.82
CA ILE A 70 23.51 -4.18 24.23
C ILE A 70 22.29 -4.98 24.72
N GLU A 71 21.19 -4.97 23.96
CA GLU A 71 19.93 -5.64 24.26
C GLU A 71 19.53 -6.59 23.14
N PRO A 72 19.99 -7.87 23.18
CA PRO A 72 19.75 -8.82 22.09
C PRO A 72 18.28 -9.09 21.74
N HIS A 73 17.35 -8.79 22.63
CA HIS A 73 15.91 -8.99 22.47
C HIS A 73 15.13 -7.69 22.33
N ASN A 74 15.82 -6.57 22.07
CA ASN A 74 15.14 -5.29 21.85
C ASN A 74 14.24 -5.36 20.61
N ARG A 75 12.93 -5.47 20.87
CA ARG A 75 11.90 -5.63 19.85
C ARG A 75 11.94 -4.52 18.81
N HIS A 76 12.05 -3.27 19.25
CA HIS A 76 12.02 -2.09 18.36
C HIS A 76 13.21 -2.08 17.39
N ALA A 77 14.39 -2.39 17.90
CA ALA A 77 15.60 -2.48 17.08
C ALA A 77 15.53 -3.64 16.07
N LEU A 78 15.01 -4.81 16.49
CA LEU A 78 14.82 -5.95 15.60
C LEU A 78 13.86 -5.66 14.47
N VAL A 79 12.68 -5.13 14.77
CA VAL A 79 11.66 -4.79 13.76
C VAL A 79 12.18 -3.77 12.78
N ALA A 80 12.83 -2.70 13.28
CA ALA A 80 13.41 -1.66 12.43
C ALA A 80 14.51 -2.22 11.51
N LEU A 81 15.38 -3.08 12.02
CA LEU A 81 16.46 -3.69 11.24
C LEU A 81 15.92 -4.66 10.18
N ILE A 82 14.92 -5.49 10.51
CA ILE A 82 14.23 -6.36 9.55
C ILE A 82 13.62 -5.55 8.41
N GLN A 83 13.00 -4.42 8.72
CA GLN A 83 12.40 -3.54 7.72
C GLN A 83 13.46 -2.92 6.78
N LEU A 84 14.65 -2.56 7.30
CA LEU A 84 15.75 -2.03 6.51
C LEU A 84 16.41 -3.08 5.61
N TYR A 85 16.52 -4.32 6.05
CA TYR A 85 17.07 -5.41 5.24
C TYR A 85 16.10 -5.91 4.15
N GLU A 86 14.80 -5.65 4.28
CA GLU A 86 13.74 -5.96 3.30
C GLU A 86 13.73 -7.43 2.85
N THR A 87 14.37 -7.74 1.70
CA THR A 87 14.45 -9.09 1.11
C THR A 87 15.79 -9.78 1.34
N ASP A 88 16.72 -9.14 2.04
CA ASP A 88 18.02 -9.73 2.38
C ASP A 88 17.84 -10.97 3.28
N LYS A 89 18.72 -11.97 3.10
CA LYS A 89 18.72 -13.17 3.93
C LYS A 89 18.87 -12.86 5.44
N ASN A 90 19.52 -11.73 5.78
CA ASN A 90 19.64 -11.28 7.16
C ASN A 90 18.29 -10.95 7.79
N ALA A 91 17.34 -10.40 7.03
CA ALA A 91 15.97 -10.22 7.53
C ALA A 91 15.33 -11.53 7.98
N LYS A 92 15.50 -12.63 7.20
CA LYS A 92 14.99 -13.95 7.57
C LYS A 92 15.60 -14.46 8.86
N ILE A 93 16.92 -14.30 9.05
CA ILE A 93 17.62 -14.71 10.28
C ILE A 93 17.07 -13.96 11.51
N LEU A 94 16.89 -12.63 11.37
CA LEU A 94 16.37 -11.79 12.44
C LEU A 94 14.89 -12.11 12.75
N ILE A 95 14.07 -12.38 11.74
CA ILE A 95 12.68 -12.81 11.93
C ILE A 95 12.64 -14.14 12.68
N SER A 96 13.46 -15.12 12.28
CA SER A 96 13.54 -16.41 12.97
C SER A 96 14.01 -16.27 14.42
N ARG A 97 14.93 -15.33 14.69
CA ARG A 97 15.36 -15.00 16.05
C ARG A 97 14.22 -14.36 16.84
N TYR A 98 13.49 -13.42 16.26
CA TYR A 98 12.34 -12.79 16.90
C TYR A 98 11.25 -13.81 17.25
N GLN A 99 10.93 -14.72 16.33
CA GLN A 99 9.94 -15.79 16.58
C GLN A 99 10.29 -16.69 17.79
N LYS A 100 11.58 -16.94 18.02
CA LYS A 100 12.03 -17.82 19.11
C LYS A 100 11.80 -17.23 20.51
N PHE A 101 11.85 -15.92 20.66
CA PHE A 101 11.66 -15.27 21.97
C PHE A 101 10.40 -14.41 22.07
N ALA A 102 9.54 -14.44 21.05
CA ALA A 102 8.22 -13.84 21.14
C ALA A 102 7.37 -14.60 22.14
N GLU A 103 7.12 -14.03 23.30
CA GLU A 103 6.44 -14.70 24.42
C GLU A 103 4.95 -14.39 24.44
N ASN A 104 4.60 -13.10 24.31
CA ASN A 104 3.23 -12.66 24.40
C ASN A 104 2.51 -12.67 23.02
N LYS A 105 1.19 -12.50 23.07
CA LYS A 105 0.33 -12.51 21.88
C LYS A 105 0.72 -11.43 20.86
N GLU A 106 1.14 -10.27 21.32
CA GLU A 106 1.54 -9.11 20.51
C GLU A 106 2.80 -9.39 19.71
N GLU A 107 3.83 -9.89 20.38
CA GLU A 107 5.12 -10.24 19.77
C GLU A 107 4.96 -11.39 18.76
N LYS A 108 4.17 -12.42 19.10
CA LYS A 108 3.86 -13.52 18.19
C LYS A 108 3.16 -13.02 16.94
N PHE A 109 2.16 -12.14 17.09
CA PHE A 109 1.49 -11.54 15.95
C PHE A 109 2.47 -10.77 15.06
N GLU A 110 3.31 -9.90 15.65
CA GLU A 110 4.27 -9.10 14.89
C GLU A 110 5.32 -9.96 14.18
N ALA A 111 5.87 -10.98 14.85
CA ALA A 111 6.84 -11.89 14.25
C ALA A 111 6.27 -12.63 13.02
N HIS A 112 5.02 -13.13 13.10
CA HIS A 112 4.33 -13.76 11.97
C HIS A 112 4.00 -12.75 10.86
N TYR A 113 3.62 -11.52 11.21
CA TYR A 113 3.35 -10.46 10.23
C TYR A 113 4.62 -10.08 9.45
N LEU A 114 5.76 -9.94 10.13
CA LEU A 114 7.05 -9.69 9.50
C LEU A 114 7.44 -10.82 8.54
N LEU A 115 7.22 -12.08 8.94
CA LEU A 115 7.49 -13.24 8.08
C LEU A 115 6.56 -13.27 6.87
N ALA A 116 5.26 -13.00 7.05
CA ALA A 116 4.30 -12.89 5.94
C ALA A 116 4.71 -11.80 4.94
N SER A 117 5.08 -10.62 5.46
CA SER A 117 5.53 -9.50 4.63
C SER A 117 6.83 -9.81 3.88
N TYR A 118 7.81 -10.42 4.55
CA TYR A 118 9.07 -10.85 3.96
C TYR A 118 8.86 -11.86 2.83
N THR A 119 8.11 -12.93 3.11
CA THR A 119 7.84 -13.98 2.12
C THR A 119 7.02 -13.47 0.95
N ALA A 120 6.08 -12.55 1.17
CA ALA A 120 5.32 -11.88 0.11
C ALA A 120 6.21 -11.03 -0.81
N LYS A 121 7.19 -10.30 -0.26
CA LYS A 121 8.18 -9.54 -1.04
C LYS A 121 9.07 -10.43 -1.90
N LEU A 122 9.35 -11.65 -1.45
CA LEU A 122 10.10 -12.67 -2.21
C LEU A 122 9.24 -13.41 -3.25
N GLY A 123 7.94 -13.11 -3.36
CA GLY A 123 7.02 -13.81 -4.26
C GLY A 123 6.58 -15.20 -3.75
N LEU A 124 6.91 -15.55 -2.51
CA LEU A 124 6.54 -16.82 -1.86
C LEU A 124 5.12 -16.73 -1.29
N PHE A 125 4.12 -16.51 -2.16
CA PHE A 125 2.76 -16.14 -1.77
C PHE A 125 2.03 -17.20 -0.95
N GLU A 126 2.25 -18.50 -1.20
CA GLU A 126 1.67 -19.58 -0.39
C GLU A 126 2.18 -19.53 1.06
N GLN A 127 3.49 -19.32 1.25
CA GLN A 127 4.07 -19.20 2.58
C GLN A 127 3.52 -17.96 3.30
N ALA A 128 3.43 -16.82 2.59
CA ALA A 128 2.85 -15.60 3.14
C ALA A 128 1.39 -15.79 3.54
N SER A 129 0.57 -16.45 2.71
CA SER A 129 -0.83 -16.75 3.00
C SER A 129 -0.97 -17.65 4.23
N SER A 130 -0.15 -18.69 4.36
CA SER A 130 -0.13 -19.55 5.56
C SER A 130 0.22 -18.78 6.84
N GLN A 131 1.10 -17.77 6.76
CA GLN A 131 1.34 -16.88 7.91
C GLN A 131 0.14 -16.03 8.25
N CYS A 132 -0.62 -15.56 7.23
CA CYS A 132 -1.87 -14.83 7.47
C CYS A 132 -2.93 -15.71 8.17
N ASP A 133 -3.03 -17.00 7.82
CA ASP A 133 -3.90 -17.93 8.54
C ASP A 133 -3.52 -18.02 10.03
N THR A 134 -2.22 -18.11 10.33
CA THR A 134 -1.72 -18.08 11.71
C THR A 134 -2.05 -16.76 12.41
N LEU A 135 -1.89 -15.63 11.73
CA LEU A 135 -2.23 -14.31 12.27
C LEU A 135 -3.71 -14.19 12.62
N HIS A 136 -4.60 -14.74 11.78
CA HIS A 136 -6.04 -14.81 12.07
C HIS A 136 -6.38 -15.69 13.28
N LEU A 137 -5.57 -16.72 13.57
CA LEU A 137 -5.73 -17.51 14.79
C LEU A 137 -5.26 -16.76 16.04
N ILE A 138 -4.18 -15.99 15.92
CA ILE A 138 -3.64 -15.18 17.04
C ILE A 138 -4.60 -14.03 17.38
N ARG A 139 -5.10 -13.32 16.35
CA ARG A 139 -6.07 -12.22 16.49
C ARG A 139 -7.25 -12.41 15.55
N PRO A 140 -8.24 -13.20 15.94
CA PRO A 140 -9.41 -13.43 15.10
C PRO A 140 -10.23 -12.15 14.93
N ASN A 141 -10.43 -11.75 13.67
CA ASN A 141 -11.35 -10.68 13.28
C ASN A 141 -11.00 -9.25 13.79
N GLU A 142 -9.75 -8.95 14.11
CA GLU A 142 -9.38 -7.65 14.69
C GLU A 142 -8.83 -6.65 13.67
N ASP A 143 -8.20 -7.10 12.58
CA ASP A 143 -7.43 -6.23 11.70
C ASP A 143 -7.90 -6.28 10.23
N PRO A 144 -8.61 -5.23 9.73
CA PRO A 144 -9.00 -5.16 8.33
C PRO A 144 -7.80 -5.00 7.36
N ALA A 145 -6.66 -4.50 7.82
CA ALA A 145 -5.46 -4.40 6.98
C ALA A 145 -4.87 -5.80 6.73
N LEU A 146 -4.91 -6.69 7.73
CA LEU A 146 -4.54 -8.08 7.56
C LEU A 146 -5.48 -8.80 6.59
N ASP A 147 -6.80 -8.57 6.68
CA ASP A 147 -7.78 -9.15 5.75
C ASP A 147 -7.50 -8.71 4.31
N LEU A 148 -7.19 -7.43 4.10
CA LEU A 148 -6.83 -6.89 2.78
C LEU A 148 -5.51 -7.49 2.26
N PHE A 149 -4.50 -7.60 3.10
CA PHE A 149 -3.22 -8.20 2.75
C PHE A 149 -3.37 -9.67 2.38
N HIS A 150 -4.08 -10.45 3.20
CA HIS A 150 -4.35 -11.86 2.92
C HIS A 150 -5.14 -12.05 1.63
N ALA A 151 -6.17 -11.24 1.40
CA ALA A 151 -6.95 -11.28 0.17
C ALA A 151 -6.10 -10.96 -1.07
N ASP A 152 -5.16 -10.01 -1.00
CA ASP A 152 -4.24 -9.72 -2.10
C ASP A 152 -3.32 -10.91 -2.42
N LEU A 153 -2.80 -11.60 -1.40
CA LEU A 153 -2.02 -12.83 -1.57
C LEU A 153 -2.85 -13.93 -2.24
N LEU A 154 -4.08 -14.15 -1.79
CA LEU A 154 -4.98 -15.13 -2.38
C LEU A 154 -5.31 -14.82 -3.85
N LEU A 155 -5.45 -13.54 -4.20
CA LEU A 155 -5.64 -13.13 -5.59
C LEU A 155 -4.40 -13.38 -6.44
N LYS A 156 -3.20 -13.18 -5.91
CA LYS A 156 -1.94 -13.56 -6.59
C LYS A 156 -1.81 -15.06 -6.78
N LEU A 157 -2.35 -15.84 -5.86
CA LEU A 157 -2.44 -17.31 -5.91
C LEU A 157 -3.59 -17.85 -6.78
N GLN A 158 -4.30 -17.00 -7.52
CA GLN A 158 -5.47 -17.36 -8.32
C GLN A 158 -6.60 -18.01 -7.51
N ARG A 159 -6.75 -17.59 -6.23
CA ARG A 159 -7.80 -18.06 -5.30
C ARG A 159 -8.83 -16.96 -4.98
N PRO A 160 -9.54 -16.39 -6.00
CA PRO A 160 -10.39 -15.22 -5.83
C PRO A 160 -11.63 -15.49 -4.98
N LYS A 161 -12.13 -16.72 -4.95
CA LYS A 161 -13.29 -17.08 -4.11
C LYS A 161 -12.98 -16.97 -2.62
N GLU A 162 -11.78 -17.36 -2.21
CA GLU A 162 -11.34 -17.28 -0.82
C GLU A 162 -11.07 -15.82 -0.43
N ALA A 163 -10.41 -15.06 -1.30
CA ALA A 163 -10.24 -13.62 -1.13
C ALA A 163 -11.58 -12.90 -0.93
N ALA A 164 -12.58 -13.18 -1.78
CA ALA A 164 -13.91 -12.62 -1.66
C ALA A 164 -14.60 -13.01 -0.34
N THR A 165 -14.37 -14.23 0.15
CA THR A 165 -14.95 -14.72 1.41
C THR A 165 -14.37 -13.95 2.61
N ILE A 166 -13.04 -13.79 2.69
CA ILE A 166 -12.37 -13.03 3.75
C ILE A 166 -12.85 -11.59 3.75
N LEU A 167 -12.83 -10.92 2.58
CA LEU A 167 -13.22 -9.52 2.44
C LEU A 167 -14.70 -9.30 2.77
N LYS A 168 -15.58 -10.25 2.44
CA LYS A 168 -16.99 -10.16 2.79
C LYS A 168 -17.20 -10.20 4.31
N LYS A 169 -16.50 -11.09 5.02
CA LYS A 169 -16.54 -11.15 6.50
C LYS A 169 -16.01 -9.85 7.11
N SER A 170 -14.87 -9.36 6.60
CA SER A 170 -14.28 -8.09 7.02
C SER A 170 -15.23 -6.90 6.79
N LEU A 171 -15.91 -6.84 5.66
CA LEU A 171 -16.88 -5.79 5.34
C LEU A 171 -18.06 -5.76 6.32
N TYR A 172 -18.61 -6.92 6.69
CA TYR A 172 -19.70 -6.99 7.68
C TYR A 172 -19.29 -6.37 9.01
N ARG A 173 -18.06 -6.58 9.43
CA ARG A 173 -17.52 -6.11 10.69
C ARG A 173 -17.16 -4.62 10.66
N THR A 174 -16.44 -4.17 9.64
CA THR A 174 -15.80 -2.85 9.60
C THR A 174 -16.62 -1.80 8.87
N LYS A 175 -17.48 -2.22 7.95
CA LYS A 175 -18.19 -1.35 6.99
C LYS A 175 -17.26 -0.41 6.20
N SER A 176 -15.99 -0.74 6.12
CA SER A 176 -14.96 0.03 5.44
C SER A 176 -15.22 0.12 3.93
N ILE A 177 -15.13 1.34 3.39
CA ILE A 177 -15.23 1.59 1.95
C ILE A 177 -14.11 0.86 1.19
N VAL A 178 -12.89 0.85 1.73
CA VAL A 178 -11.74 0.17 1.11
C VAL A 178 -11.99 -1.34 1.03
N VAL A 179 -12.42 -1.96 2.14
CA VAL A 179 -12.75 -3.39 2.16
C VAL A 179 -13.89 -3.71 1.19
N ARG A 180 -14.92 -2.85 1.14
CA ARG A 180 -16.06 -3.01 0.24
C ARG A 180 -15.63 -3.03 -1.23
N ASN A 181 -14.80 -2.07 -1.64
CA ASN A 181 -14.31 -1.98 -3.01
C ASN A 181 -13.47 -3.21 -3.39
N ASN A 182 -12.57 -3.64 -2.50
CA ASN A 182 -11.75 -4.84 -2.71
C ASN A 182 -12.59 -6.11 -2.74
N TRP A 183 -13.65 -6.20 -1.91
CA TRP A 183 -14.59 -7.33 -1.95
C TRP A 183 -15.31 -7.42 -3.30
N VAL A 184 -15.83 -6.29 -3.82
CA VAL A 184 -16.49 -6.26 -5.12
C VAL A 184 -15.54 -6.72 -6.23
N ASP A 185 -14.29 -6.23 -6.22
CA ASP A 185 -13.29 -6.59 -7.22
C ASP A 185 -12.92 -8.09 -7.15
N ALA A 186 -12.72 -8.64 -5.95
CA ALA A 186 -12.44 -10.05 -5.74
C ALA A 186 -13.64 -10.94 -6.15
N ALA A 187 -14.85 -10.54 -5.81
CA ALA A 187 -16.07 -11.26 -6.17
C ALA A 187 -16.32 -11.27 -7.69
N LEU A 188 -16.06 -10.18 -8.39
CA LEU A 188 -16.11 -10.13 -9.86
C LEU A 188 -15.05 -11.07 -10.47
N THR A 189 -13.83 -11.04 -9.96
CA THR A 189 -12.75 -11.95 -10.41
C THR A 189 -13.12 -13.42 -10.13
N ALA A 190 -13.87 -13.70 -9.06
CA ALA A 190 -14.41 -15.04 -8.73
C ALA A 190 -15.65 -15.44 -9.55
N GLY A 191 -16.14 -14.60 -10.47
CA GLY A 191 -17.38 -14.83 -11.21
C GLY A 191 -18.67 -14.67 -10.40
N GLN A 192 -18.60 -14.14 -9.17
CA GLN A 192 -19.74 -13.98 -8.25
C GLN A 192 -20.57 -12.72 -8.57
N THR A 193 -20.79 -12.41 -9.84
CA THR A 193 -21.43 -11.19 -10.33
C THR A 193 -22.79 -10.91 -9.68
N LYS A 194 -23.64 -11.95 -9.53
CA LYS A 194 -24.96 -11.80 -8.93
C LYS A 194 -24.92 -11.28 -7.48
N ALA A 195 -23.86 -11.60 -6.74
CA ALA A 195 -23.73 -11.21 -5.34
C ALA A 195 -23.38 -9.71 -5.17
N VAL A 196 -22.74 -9.09 -6.15
CA VAL A 196 -22.23 -7.71 -6.05
C VAL A 196 -22.97 -6.70 -6.91
N LEU A 197 -23.70 -7.15 -7.93
CA LEU A 197 -24.40 -6.26 -8.85
C LEU A 197 -25.40 -5.30 -8.15
N PRO A 198 -26.23 -5.73 -7.17
CA PRO A 198 -27.11 -4.80 -6.47
C PRO A 198 -26.36 -3.69 -5.72
N LEU A 199 -25.19 -4.01 -5.16
CA LEU A 199 -24.34 -3.01 -4.51
C LEU A 199 -23.74 -2.03 -5.52
N ILE A 200 -23.26 -2.52 -6.66
CA ILE A 200 -22.71 -1.67 -7.73
C ILE A 200 -23.76 -0.67 -8.21
N GLU A 201 -25.01 -1.12 -8.45
CA GLU A 201 -26.10 -0.24 -8.88
C GLU A 201 -26.46 0.81 -7.82
N LYS A 202 -26.50 0.39 -6.55
CA LYS A 202 -26.72 1.32 -5.43
C LYS A 202 -25.66 2.41 -5.39
N GLU A 203 -24.39 2.04 -5.49
CA GLU A 203 -23.28 2.99 -5.43
C GLU A 203 -23.27 3.92 -6.64
N LEU A 204 -23.60 3.42 -7.83
CA LEU A 204 -23.77 4.24 -9.04
C LEU A 204 -24.84 5.32 -8.89
N SER A 205 -25.95 5.00 -8.20
CA SER A 205 -27.04 5.94 -8.00
C SER A 205 -26.73 7.05 -7.00
N SER A 206 -25.78 6.83 -6.08
CA SER A 206 -25.47 7.73 -4.96
C SER A 206 -24.10 8.40 -5.04
N SER A 207 -23.18 7.90 -5.86
CA SER A 207 -21.82 8.44 -5.94
C SER A 207 -21.71 9.67 -6.79
N ARG A 208 -21.01 10.70 -6.29
CA ARG A 208 -20.66 11.91 -7.07
C ARG A 208 -19.69 11.58 -8.22
N PHE A 209 -18.69 10.74 -7.95
CA PHE A 209 -17.75 10.25 -8.96
C PHE A 209 -18.06 8.79 -9.24
N ARG A 210 -18.51 8.53 -10.45
CA ARG A 210 -19.10 7.23 -10.83
C ARG A 210 -18.12 6.31 -11.53
N SER A 211 -17.02 6.83 -12.05
CA SER A 211 -16.07 6.13 -12.91
C SER A 211 -15.64 4.76 -12.37
N SER A 212 -15.24 4.68 -11.11
CA SER A 212 -14.80 3.41 -10.50
C SER A 212 -15.94 2.36 -10.41
N TRP A 213 -17.18 2.81 -10.25
CA TRP A 213 -18.36 1.91 -10.22
C TRP A 213 -18.82 1.54 -11.62
N LEU A 214 -18.70 2.45 -12.60
CA LEU A 214 -18.93 2.17 -14.02
C LEU A 214 -17.95 1.09 -14.51
N ILE A 215 -16.67 1.17 -14.16
CA ILE A 215 -15.68 0.13 -14.48
C ILE A 215 -16.10 -1.22 -13.89
N ARG A 216 -16.54 -1.27 -12.63
CA ARG A 216 -17.03 -2.50 -11.98
C ARG A 216 -18.27 -3.05 -12.64
N ARG A 217 -19.23 -2.17 -13.03
CA ARG A 217 -20.43 -2.60 -13.76
C ARG A 217 -20.08 -3.11 -15.16
N ALA A 218 -19.15 -2.47 -15.85
CA ALA A 218 -18.64 -2.94 -17.13
C ALA A 218 -18.02 -4.35 -17.02
N ARG A 219 -17.18 -4.59 -16.00
CA ARG A 219 -16.61 -5.92 -15.72
C ARG A 219 -17.72 -6.96 -15.47
N ALA A 220 -18.72 -6.61 -14.66
CA ALA A 220 -19.88 -7.46 -14.44
C ALA A 220 -20.63 -7.77 -15.75
N SER A 221 -20.81 -6.76 -16.60
CA SER A 221 -21.47 -6.90 -17.91
C SER A 221 -20.68 -7.78 -18.87
N LEU A 222 -19.34 -7.69 -18.88
CA LEU A 222 -18.47 -8.56 -19.69
C LEU A 222 -18.60 -10.03 -19.23
N ILE A 223 -18.59 -10.30 -17.92
CA ILE A 223 -18.80 -11.64 -17.36
C ILE A 223 -20.18 -12.20 -17.79
N LEU A 224 -21.19 -11.34 -17.83
CA LEU A 224 -22.55 -11.70 -18.28
C LEU A 224 -22.73 -11.68 -19.81
N LYS A 225 -21.64 -11.50 -20.58
CA LYS A 225 -21.62 -11.42 -22.06
C LYS A 225 -22.45 -10.27 -22.65
N ARG A 226 -22.64 -9.18 -21.88
CA ARG A 226 -23.37 -7.95 -22.29
C ARG A 226 -22.39 -6.89 -22.79
N LYS A 227 -21.78 -7.15 -23.94
CA LYS A 227 -20.65 -6.36 -24.46
C LYS A 227 -21.00 -4.89 -24.71
N GLU A 228 -22.16 -4.62 -25.27
CA GLU A 228 -22.61 -3.25 -25.60
C GLU A 228 -22.79 -2.40 -24.32
N ALA A 229 -23.43 -2.99 -23.29
CA ALA A 229 -23.59 -2.32 -22.00
C ALA A 229 -22.22 -2.03 -21.32
N ALA A 230 -21.30 -2.99 -21.40
CA ALA A 230 -19.95 -2.80 -20.88
C ALA A 230 -19.22 -1.65 -21.60
N GLN A 231 -19.29 -1.59 -22.93
CA GLN A 231 -18.68 -0.55 -23.72
C GLN A 231 -19.28 0.84 -23.45
N ALA A 232 -20.60 0.92 -23.17
CA ALA A 232 -21.24 2.18 -22.79
C ALA A 232 -20.69 2.68 -21.43
N ASP A 233 -20.63 1.82 -20.42
CA ASP A 233 -20.09 2.14 -19.10
C ASP A 233 -18.63 2.57 -19.17
N LEU A 234 -17.79 1.88 -19.94
CA LEU A 234 -16.39 2.21 -20.10
C LEU A 234 -16.17 3.57 -20.78
N ARG A 235 -16.97 3.90 -21.79
CA ARG A 235 -16.93 5.23 -22.42
C ARG A 235 -17.33 6.32 -21.43
N GLU A 236 -18.41 6.13 -20.69
CA GLU A 236 -18.85 7.09 -19.66
C GLU A 236 -17.77 7.29 -18.59
N ALA A 237 -17.16 6.21 -18.10
CA ALA A 237 -16.07 6.27 -17.13
C ALA A 237 -14.86 7.05 -17.69
N LEU A 238 -14.48 6.81 -18.93
CA LEU A 238 -13.34 7.51 -19.57
C LEU A 238 -13.61 9.02 -19.70
N VAL A 239 -14.82 9.42 -20.09
CA VAL A 239 -15.24 10.83 -20.16
C VAL A 239 -15.14 11.50 -18.78
N GLU A 240 -15.52 10.80 -17.71
CA GLU A 240 -15.46 11.36 -16.35
C GLU A 240 -14.02 11.54 -15.86
N ILE A 241 -13.10 10.57 -16.13
CA ILE A 241 -11.75 10.61 -15.57
C ILE A 241 -10.78 11.46 -16.41
N ALA A 242 -10.96 11.56 -17.74
CA ALA A 242 -10.01 12.23 -18.62
C ALA A 242 -9.65 13.66 -18.19
N PRO A 243 -10.62 14.56 -17.86
CA PRO A 243 -10.30 15.93 -17.46
C PRO A 243 -9.67 16.03 -16.06
N ARG A 244 -9.66 14.95 -15.29
CA ARG A 244 -9.12 14.91 -13.91
C ARG A 244 -7.67 14.45 -13.87
N ILE A 245 -7.14 13.90 -14.96
CA ILE A 245 -5.76 13.46 -15.05
C ILE A 245 -4.87 14.66 -15.33
N ASN A 246 -4.08 15.05 -14.33
CA ASN A 246 -3.08 16.12 -14.46
C ASN A 246 -1.72 15.49 -14.83
N THR A 247 -1.06 16.04 -15.85
CA THR A 247 0.26 15.56 -16.33
C THR A 247 1.40 15.99 -15.43
N GLU A 248 1.28 17.13 -14.74
CA GLU A 248 2.32 17.67 -13.86
C GLU A 248 2.28 17.02 -12.45
N ARG A 249 1.07 16.68 -11.99
CA ARG A 249 0.84 16.01 -10.70
C ARG A 249 -0.11 14.84 -10.90
N PRO A 250 0.39 13.72 -11.43
CA PRO A 250 -0.46 12.61 -11.85
C PRO A 250 -1.09 11.91 -10.63
N ASP A 251 -2.41 11.72 -10.69
CA ASP A 251 -3.11 10.78 -9.82
C ASP A 251 -2.99 9.37 -10.42
N PHE A 252 -2.11 8.56 -9.84
CA PHE A 252 -1.85 7.20 -10.33
C PHE A 252 -3.05 6.28 -10.21
N THR A 253 -4.03 6.58 -9.35
CA THR A 253 -5.30 5.83 -9.30
C THR A 253 -6.09 6.04 -10.58
N LEU A 254 -6.22 7.29 -11.03
CA LEU A 254 -6.92 7.61 -12.27
C LEU A 254 -6.19 7.06 -13.50
N ILE A 255 -4.84 7.05 -13.50
CA ILE A 255 -4.05 6.43 -14.57
C ILE A 255 -4.28 4.92 -14.60
N ALA A 256 -4.33 4.25 -13.45
CA ALA A 256 -4.61 2.83 -13.37
C ALA A 256 -6.04 2.50 -13.86
N ASP A 257 -7.04 3.32 -13.48
CA ASP A 257 -8.41 3.20 -13.95
C ASP A 257 -8.50 3.41 -15.46
N ARG A 258 -7.83 4.43 -16.02
CA ARG A 258 -7.77 4.68 -17.47
C ARG A 258 -7.15 3.50 -18.23
N GLY A 259 -6.03 3.01 -17.75
CA GLY A 259 -5.37 1.84 -18.33
C GLY A 259 -6.29 0.62 -18.34
N LEU A 260 -6.99 0.37 -17.22
CA LEU A 260 -7.95 -0.74 -17.12
C LEU A 260 -9.13 -0.57 -18.08
N ILE A 261 -9.67 0.65 -18.21
CA ILE A 261 -10.71 0.95 -19.20
C ILE A 261 -10.21 0.63 -20.61
N HIS A 262 -9.03 1.09 -20.99
CA HIS A 262 -8.46 0.82 -22.31
C HIS A 262 -8.23 -0.68 -22.55
N ALA A 263 -7.74 -1.41 -21.54
CA ALA A 263 -7.62 -2.87 -21.63
C ALA A 263 -8.97 -3.54 -21.88
N LEU A 264 -10.00 -3.21 -21.07
CA LEU A 264 -11.34 -3.80 -21.21
C LEU A 264 -12.04 -3.42 -22.54
N MET A 265 -11.67 -2.29 -23.14
CA MET A 265 -12.13 -1.87 -24.47
C MET A 265 -11.35 -2.52 -25.62
N GLY A 266 -10.25 -3.24 -25.36
CA GLY A 266 -9.36 -3.83 -26.36
C GLY A 266 -8.27 -2.88 -26.89
N ASN A 267 -8.11 -1.69 -26.32
CA ASN A 267 -7.12 -0.68 -26.70
C ASN A 267 -5.75 -0.97 -26.06
N LYS A 268 -5.10 -2.06 -26.47
CA LYS A 268 -3.86 -2.60 -25.85
C LYS A 268 -2.72 -1.59 -25.76
N THR A 269 -2.52 -0.76 -26.78
CA THR A 269 -1.42 0.23 -26.80
C THR A 269 -1.56 1.25 -25.67
N TRP A 270 -2.75 1.83 -25.51
CA TRP A 270 -3.04 2.79 -24.45
C TRP A 270 -2.92 2.16 -23.06
N ALA A 271 -3.48 0.97 -22.91
CA ALA A 271 -3.39 0.21 -21.66
C ALA A 271 -1.94 -0.09 -21.24
N LYS A 272 -1.07 -0.49 -22.21
CA LYS A 272 0.37 -0.74 -21.96
C LYS A 272 1.11 0.54 -21.56
N ASN A 273 0.80 1.68 -22.21
CA ASN A 273 1.42 2.95 -21.84
C ASN A 273 1.11 3.34 -20.39
N ASP A 274 -0.14 3.21 -19.98
CA ASP A 274 -0.53 3.50 -18.60
C ASP A 274 0.13 2.51 -17.61
N LEU A 275 0.24 1.24 -17.97
CA LEU A 275 0.95 0.24 -17.15
C LEU A 275 2.43 0.60 -16.95
N GLU A 276 3.12 1.08 -17.99
CA GLU A 276 4.52 1.51 -17.89
C GLU A 276 4.69 2.77 -17.01
N ILE A 277 3.75 3.72 -17.07
CA ILE A 277 3.73 4.87 -16.15
C ILE A 277 3.63 4.39 -14.70
N LEU A 278 2.72 3.46 -14.42
CA LEU A 278 2.53 2.90 -13.08
C LEU A 278 3.76 2.15 -12.58
N LYS A 279 4.41 1.35 -13.44
CA LYS A 279 5.67 0.65 -13.09
C LYS A 279 6.78 1.62 -12.71
N LYS A 280 6.97 2.69 -13.49
CA LYS A 280 8.00 3.72 -13.22
C LYS A 280 7.75 4.48 -11.94
N SER A 281 6.50 4.68 -11.56
CA SER A 281 6.12 5.38 -10.32
C SER A 281 6.29 4.53 -9.05
N GLY A 282 6.49 3.21 -9.19
CA GLY A 282 6.48 2.27 -8.07
C GLY A 282 5.10 2.09 -7.41
N TYR A 283 4.05 2.69 -8.00
CA TYR A 283 2.70 2.61 -7.48
C TYR A 283 2.03 1.30 -7.90
N SER A 284 1.56 0.53 -6.93
CA SER A 284 0.91 -0.77 -7.17
C SER A 284 -0.47 -0.85 -6.53
N PRO A 285 -1.48 -0.15 -7.05
CA PRO A 285 -2.85 -0.25 -6.56
C PRO A 285 -3.53 -1.53 -7.05
N ASN A 286 -4.70 -1.84 -6.48
CA ASN A 286 -5.54 -2.94 -6.92
C ASN A 286 -5.87 -2.86 -8.43
N ALA A 287 -6.08 -1.65 -8.96
CA ALA A 287 -6.33 -1.44 -10.39
C ALA A 287 -5.14 -1.83 -11.28
N TYR A 288 -3.88 -1.68 -10.80
CA TYR A 288 -2.68 -2.17 -11.51
C TYR A 288 -2.75 -3.68 -11.74
N ARG A 289 -3.13 -4.47 -10.73
CA ARG A 289 -3.28 -5.92 -10.84
C ARG A 289 -4.39 -6.30 -11.83
N LEU A 290 -5.53 -5.59 -11.78
CA LEU A 290 -6.62 -5.81 -12.70
C LEU A 290 -6.23 -5.44 -14.15
N LEU A 291 -5.51 -4.33 -14.32
CA LEU A 291 -4.98 -3.91 -15.63
C LEU A 291 -3.99 -4.95 -16.20
N SER A 292 -3.04 -5.41 -15.39
CA SER A 292 -2.05 -6.42 -15.80
C SER A 292 -2.75 -7.74 -16.17
N GLY A 293 -3.75 -8.18 -15.40
CA GLY A 293 -4.57 -9.35 -15.69
C GLY A 293 -5.34 -9.21 -17.00
N ALA A 294 -6.04 -8.10 -17.19
CA ALA A 294 -6.82 -7.83 -18.41
C ALA A 294 -5.94 -7.78 -19.69
N LEU A 295 -4.66 -7.38 -19.57
CA LEU A 295 -3.71 -7.41 -20.68
C LEU A 295 -3.16 -8.81 -20.97
N ALA A 296 -3.09 -9.68 -19.98
CA ALA A 296 -2.59 -11.05 -20.12
C ALA A 296 -3.65 -11.98 -20.74
N GLU A 297 -4.94 -11.69 -20.54
CA GLU A 297 -6.07 -12.49 -21.07
C GLU A 297 -6.41 -12.18 -22.54
N GLN A 298 -5.80 -11.18 -23.15
CA GLN A 298 -6.01 -10.73 -24.55
C GLN A 298 -4.88 -11.21 -25.48
#